data_a41898a850adce2da0fff3b2d921ec3e
#
_entry.id   a41898a850adce2da0fff3b2d921ec3e
#
_cell.length_a   1.000
_cell.length_b   1.000
_cell.length_c   1.000
_cell.angle_alpha   90.00
_cell.angle_beta   90.00
_cell.angle_gamma   90.00
#
_symmetry.space_group_name_H-M   'P 1'
#
loop_
_entity.id
_entity.type
_entity.pdbx_description
1 polymer ?
#
loop_
_entity_poly.entity_id
_entity_poly.type
_entity_poly.pdbx_seq_one_letter_code
_entity_poly.pdbx_strand_id
1 'polypeptide(L)'
;NQVLQNTLEGLREISRTEFCIIDTDGKTLASTYSEFEIQPQDIQAFVESQAASQLVKGYQYFKVCDDYQLEYILVAHGEDEDTYMVGKLAAFQIQSLIVAYKERFDKDSFIKNLLLDNLLLVDIYNRAKKLHIDADVRRVVMILELEQEREHSSMESVKSFFGGKSKDFITAVDEKSIIIVKELEDGEGYAEMDKLAHAILDSLGLNQNEE
;
A
#
# COMPACT_ATOMS: atom_id res chain seq x y z
N ASN A 1 -5.48 -8.87 6.09
CA ASN A 1 -4.97 -7.93 5.11
C ASN A 1 -5.88 -7.94 3.87
N GLN A 2 -6.81 -6.97 3.81
CA GLN A 2 -7.89 -6.96 2.80
C GLN A 2 -7.35 -6.89 1.37
N VAL A 3 -6.24 -6.19 1.15
CA VAL A 3 -5.66 -6.05 -0.20
C VAL A 3 -5.11 -7.36 -0.73
N LEU A 4 -4.39 -8.10 0.10
CA LEU A 4 -3.90 -9.44 -0.28
C LEU A 4 -5.07 -10.40 -0.55
N GLN A 5 -6.10 -10.36 0.29
CA GLN A 5 -7.30 -11.18 0.09
C GLN A 5 -7.99 -10.89 -1.24
N ASN A 6 -8.28 -9.61 -1.52
CA ASN A 6 -8.90 -9.19 -2.78
C ASN A 6 -8.05 -9.57 -4.01
N THR A 7 -6.73 -9.47 -3.88
CA THR A 7 -5.80 -9.86 -4.95
C THR A 7 -5.86 -11.36 -5.23
N LEU A 8 -5.86 -12.20 -4.18
CA LEU A 8 -5.97 -13.64 -4.35
C LEU A 8 -7.31 -14.05 -4.94
N GLU A 9 -8.41 -13.43 -4.50
CA GLU A 9 -9.75 -13.70 -5.04
C GLU A 9 -9.82 -13.35 -6.53
N GLY A 10 -9.28 -12.20 -6.95
CA GLY A 10 -9.21 -11.83 -8.36
C GLY A 10 -8.34 -12.79 -9.18
N LEU A 11 -7.20 -13.24 -8.65
CA LEU A 11 -6.36 -14.23 -9.31
C LEU A 11 -7.07 -15.58 -9.43
N ARG A 12 -7.82 -16.02 -8.40
CA ARG A 12 -8.60 -17.23 -8.42
C ARG A 12 -9.71 -17.18 -9.49
N GLU A 13 -10.42 -16.06 -9.58
CA GLU A 13 -11.49 -15.88 -10.59
C GLU A 13 -10.96 -16.04 -12.01
N ILE A 14 -9.77 -15.54 -12.29
CA ILE A 14 -9.14 -15.61 -13.60
C ILE A 14 -8.58 -17.00 -13.89
N SER A 15 -7.85 -17.57 -12.94
CA SER A 15 -7.06 -18.79 -13.15
C SER A 15 -7.77 -20.07 -12.75
N ARG A 16 -8.80 -19.98 -11.90
CA ARG A 16 -9.46 -21.11 -11.24
C ARG A 16 -8.55 -21.93 -10.33
N THR A 17 -7.42 -21.36 -9.93
CA THR A 17 -6.47 -21.94 -9.00
C THR A 17 -6.70 -21.35 -7.61
N GLU A 18 -6.68 -22.19 -6.58
CA GLU A 18 -6.78 -21.77 -5.19
C GLU A 18 -5.42 -21.34 -4.66
N PHE A 19 -5.41 -20.26 -3.89
CA PHE A 19 -4.20 -19.65 -3.36
C PHE A 19 -4.26 -19.41 -1.86
N CYS A 20 -3.09 -19.45 -1.23
CA CYS A 20 -2.88 -19.04 0.15
C CYS A 20 -1.57 -18.24 0.25
N ILE A 21 -1.58 -17.16 1.03
CA ILE A 21 -0.36 -16.43 1.41
C ILE A 21 -0.12 -16.67 2.90
N ILE A 22 1.08 -17.09 3.22
CA ILE A 22 1.55 -17.30 4.60
C ILE A 22 2.81 -16.46 4.85
N ASP A 23 3.02 -16.07 6.10
CA ASP A 23 4.28 -15.47 6.51
C ASP A 23 5.38 -16.54 6.74
N THR A 24 6.57 -16.10 7.07
CA THR A 24 7.72 -16.99 7.31
C THR A 24 7.57 -17.85 8.55
N ASP A 25 6.64 -17.52 9.45
CA ASP A 25 6.30 -18.29 10.65
C ASP A 25 5.15 -19.29 10.40
N GLY A 26 4.60 -19.28 9.19
CA GLY A 26 3.51 -20.19 8.78
C GLY A 26 2.11 -19.69 9.10
N LYS A 27 1.95 -18.41 9.49
CA LYS A 27 0.65 -17.82 9.74
C LYS A 27 -0.02 -17.43 8.42
N THR A 28 -1.24 -17.87 8.20
CA THR A 28 -2.06 -17.47 7.05
C THR A 28 -2.44 -16.00 7.13
N LEU A 29 -2.13 -15.25 6.08
CA LEU A 29 -2.46 -13.83 5.93
C LEU A 29 -3.67 -13.60 5.03
N ALA A 30 -3.82 -14.42 4.00
CA ALA A 30 -4.95 -14.42 3.08
C ALA A 30 -5.09 -15.82 2.45
N SER A 31 -6.31 -16.24 2.14
CA SER A 31 -6.56 -17.53 1.51
C SER A 31 -7.87 -17.50 0.73
N THR A 32 -7.90 -18.11 -0.44
CA THR A 32 -9.12 -18.32 -1.24
C THR A 32 -9.82 -19.63 -0.88
N TYR A 33 -9.18 -20.49 -0.11
CA TYR A 33 -9.65 -21.81 0.24
C TYR A 33 -9.38 -22.11 1.72
N SER A 34 -10.35 -22.67 2.42
CA SER A 34 -10.28 -22.91 3.86
C SER A 34 -9.56 -24.22 4.25
N GLU A 35 -9.34 -25.10 3.29
CA GLU A 35 -8.86 -26.48 3.54
C GLU A 35 -7.43 -26.71 3.05
N PHE A 36 -6.57 -25.67 3.05
CA PHE A 36 -5.15 -25.90 2.79
C PHE A 36 -4.52 -26.70 3.91
N GLU A 37 -4.07 -27.91 3.60
CA GLU A 37 -3.33 -28.77 4.51
C GLU A 37 -1.81 -28.49 4.44
N ILE A 38 -1.41 -27.34 4.98
CA ILE A 38 -0.01 -26.92 5.01
C ILE A 38 0.61 -27.31 6.35
N GLN A 39 1.67 -28.11 6.31
CA GLN A 39 2.37 -28.53 7.52
C GLN A 39 3.47 -27.53 7.89
N PRO A 40 3.60 -27.10 9.17
CA PRO A 40 4.64 -26.18 9.60
C PRO A 40 6.07 -26.63 9.23
N GLN A 41 6.32 -27.94 9.23
CA GLN A 41 7.61 -28.51 8.87
C GLN A 41 7.95 -28.30 7.39
N ASP A 42 6.95 -28.39 6.50
CA ASP A 42 7.15 -28.19 5.05
C ASP A 42 7.44 -26.69 4.76
N ILE A 43 6.81 -25.79 5.51
CA ILE A 43 7.07 -24.34 5.41
C ILE A 43 8.50 -24.04 5.84
N GLN A 44 8.91 -24.52 7.02
CA GLN A 44 10.25 -24.27 7.53
C GLN A 44 11.33 -24.82 6.58
N ALA A 45 11.16 -26.04 6.08
CA ALA A 45 12.07 -26.62 5.11
C ALA A 45 12.16 -25.80 3.82
N PHE A 46 11.05 -25.25 3.34
CA PHE A 46 11.04 -24.39 2.16
C PHE A 46 11.68 -23.02 2.43
N VAL A 47 11.43 -22.39 3.58
CA VAL A 47 12.07 -21.14 4.00
C VAL A 47 13.59 -21.26 3.99
N GLU A 48 14.12 -22.35 4.54
CA GLU A 48 15.57 -22.63 4.63
C GLU A 48 16.18 -23.05 3.29
N SER A 49 15.38 -23.50 2.34
CA SER A 49 15.86 -23.96 1.04
C SER A 49 16.36 -22.81 0.17
N GLN A 50 17.26 -23.09 -0.79
CA GLN A 50 17.71 -22.15 -1.81
C GLN A 50 16.72 -22.01 -2.99
N ALA A 51 15.68 -22.84 -3.03
CA ALA A 51 14.73 -22.88 -4.12
C ALA A 51 13.79 -21.67 -4.07
N ALA A 52 13.57 -21.01 -5.22
CA ALA A 52 12.58 -19.95 -5.37
C ALA A 52 11.14 -20.48 -5.42
N SER A 53 10.97 -21.75 -5.85
CA SER A 53 9.71 -22.47 -5.87
C SER A 53 9.93 -23.95 -5.60
N GLN A 54 8.92 -24.64 -5.09
CA GLN A 54 8.98 -26.07 -4.79
C GLN A 54 7.59 -26.69 -4.80
N LEU A 55 7.48 -27.90 -5.36
CA LEU A 55 6.27 -28.72 -5.24
C LEU A 55 6.34 -29.54 -3.96
N VAL A 56 5.35 -29.41 -3.09
CA VAL A 56 5.26 -30.12 -1.80
C VAL A 56 3.85 -30.63 -1.61
N LYS A 57 3.66 -31.95 -1.63
CA LYS A 57 2.40 -32.63 -1.30
C LYS A 57 1.16 -32.07 -2.02
N GLY A 58 1.27 -31.84 -3.32
CA GLY A 58 0.14 -31.33 -4.12
C GLY A 58 0.01 -29.82 -4.17
N TYR A 59 0.94 -29.09 -3.56
CA TYR A 59 0.97 -27.63 -3.54
C TYR A 59 2.26 -27.10 -4.16
N GLN A 60 2.13 -26.04 -4.96
CA GLN A 60 3.26 -25.28 -5.48
C GLN A 60 3.57 -24.12 -4.53
N TYR A 61 4.76 -24.09 -3.95
CA TYR A 61 5.25 -23.05 -3.06
C TYR A 61 6.12 -22.06 -3.83
N PHE A 62 5.95 -20.76 -3.60
CA PHE A 62 6.73 -19.68 -4.23
C PHE A 62 7.21 -18.70 -3.17
N LYS A 63 8.48 -18.35 -3.19
CA LYS A 63 9.04 -17.28 -2.36
C LYS A 63 8.66 -15.93 -2.91
N VAL A 64 8.14 -15.07 -2.07
CA VAL A 64 7.86 -13.66 -2.35
C VAL A 64 8.83 -12.82 -1.53
N CYS A 65 9.78 -12.17 -2.22
CA CYS A 65 10.86 -11.44 -1.59
C CYS A 65 10.74 -9.94 -1.85
N ASP A 66 11.24 -9.13 -0.90
CA ASP A 66 11.49 -7.71 -1.07
C ASP A 66 12.98 -7.43 -0.77
N ASP A 67 13.68 -6.81 -1.69
CA ASP A 67 15.13 -6.55 -1.60
C ASP A 67 15.94 -7.79 -1.14
N TYR A 68 15.67 -8.95 -1.74
CA TYR A 68 16.28 -10.25 -1.42
C TYR A 68 15.90 -10.84 -0.05
N GLN A 69 15.06 -10.16 0.73
CA GLN A 69 14.52 -10.68 1.98
C GLN A 69 13.21 -11.40 1.72
N LEU A 70 13.07 -12.63 2.23
CA LEU A 70 11.84 -13.38 2.15
C LEU A 70 10.79 -12.74 3.07
N GLU A 71 9.70 -12.28 2.48
CA GLU A 71 8.58 -11.66 3.20
C GLU A 71 7.42 -12.63 3.38
N TYR A 72 7.03 -13.30 2.29
CA TYR A 72 5.88 -14.22 2.28
C TYR A 72 6.15 -15.45 1.43
N ILE A 73 5.31 -16.46 1.64
CA ILE A 73 5.22 -17.63 0.79
C ILE A 73 3.82 -17.66 0.18
N LEU A 74 3.76 -17.69 -1.14
CA LEU A 74 2.53 -17.98 -1.87
C LEU A 74 2.43 -19.48 -2.09
N VAL A 75 1.30 -20.07 -1.81
CA VAL A 75 0.98 -21.48 -2.05
C VAL A 75 -0.17 -21.54 -3.05
N ALA A 76 0.00 -22.30 -4.12
CA ALA A 76 -1.01 -22.61 -5.12
C ALA A 76 -1.37 -24.09 -5.08
N HIS A 77 -2.65 -24.42 -5.15
CA HIS A 77 -3.13 -25.79 -5.11
C HIS A 77 -3.12 -26.42 -6.50
N GLY A 78 -2.31 -27.45 -6.70
CA GLY A 78 -2.15 -28.22 -7.94
C GLY A 78 -0.71 -28.59 -8.22
N GLU A 79 -0.51 -29.61 -9.04
CA GLU A 79 0.80 -30.17 -9.37
C GLU A 79 1.19 -29.98 -10.83
N ASP A 80 0.24 -29.52 -11.66
CA ASP A 80 0.43 -29.35 -13.10
C ASP A 80 1.23 -28.09 -13.46
N GLU A 81 1.69 -28.05 -14.71
CA GLU A 81 2.46 -26.94 -15.27
C GLU A 81 1.67 -25.63 -15.29
N ASP A 82 0.37 -25.69 -15.53
CA ASP A 82 -0.49 -24.50 -15.55
C ASP A 82 -0.57 -23.88 -14.17
N THR A 83 -0.74 -24.68 -13.11
CA THR A 83 -0.69 -24.23 -11.71
C THR A 83 0.66 -23.60 -11.38
N TYR A 84 1.77 -24.18 -11.86
CA TYR A 84 3.09 -23.60 -11.67
C TYR A 84 3.21 -22.23 -12.33
N MET A 85 2.81 -22.09 -13.58
CA MET A 85 2.89 -20.83 -14.32
C MET A 85 2.02 -19.74 -13.70
N VAL A 86 0.78 -20.09 -13.34
CA VAL A 86 -0.15 -19.17 -12.68
C VAL A 86 0.37 -18.77 -11.29
N GLY A 87 0.87 -19.71 -10.51
CA GLY A 87 1.47 -19.45 -9.20
C GLY A 87 2.67 -18.52 -9.29
N LYS A 88 3.51 -18.69 -10.29
CA LYS A 88 4.67 -17.81 -10.55
C LYS A 88 4.24 -16.37 -10.92
N LEU A 89 3.21 -16.23 -11.77
CA LEU A 89 2.64 -14.92 -12.10
C LEU A 89 1.99 -14.26 -10.87
N ALA A 90 1.27 -15.03 -10.07
CA ALA A 90 0.66 -14.55 -8.82
C ALA A 90 1.73 -14.08 -7.81
N ALA A 91 2.82 -14.84 -7.64
CA ALA A 91 3.92 -14.44 -6.77
C ALA A 91 4.58 -13.13 -7.23
N PHE A 92 4.80 -12.96 -8.54
CA PHE A 92 5.31 -11.73 -9.11
C PHE A 92 4.36 -10.53 -8.88
N GLN A 93 3.05 -10.73 -9.08
CA GLN A 93 2.04 -9.71 -8.83
C GLN A 93 2.02 -9.27 -7.37
N ILE A 94 2.07 -10.22 -6.44
CA ILE A 94 2.09 -9.94 -5.00
C ILE A 94 3.37 -9.22 -4.61
N GLN A 95 4.52 -9.63 -5.12
CA GLN A 95 5.79 -8.94 -4.92
C GLN A 95 5.71 -7.48 -5.39
N SER A 96 5.16 -7.23 -6.58
CA SER A 96 4.98 -5.88 -7.12
C SER A 96 4.07 -5.01 -6.24
N LEU A 97 3.00 -5.60 -5.68
CA LEU A 97 2.13 -4.92 -4.72
C LEU A 97 2.86 -4.54 -3.43
N ILE A 98 3.65 -5.46 -2.86
CA ILE A 98 4.39 -5.22 -1.62
C ILE A 98 5.37 -4.07 -1.80
N VAL A 99 6.14 -4.08 -2.89
CA VAL A 99 7.08 -3.00 -3.22
C VAL A 99 6.36 -1.66 -3.37
N ALA A 100 5.24 -1.62 -4.10
CA ALA A 100 4.47 -0.40 -4.30
C ALA A 100 3.89 0.14 -2.98
N TYR A 101 3.39 -0.73 -2.09
CA TYR A 101 2.89 -0.34 -0.77
C TYR A 101 4.01 0.21 0.12
N LYS A 102 5.16 -0.43 0.13
CA LYS A 102 6.32 0.01 0.91
C LYS A 102 6.82 1.36 0.43
N GLU A 103 6.95 1.55 -0.89
CA GLU A 103 7.34 2.83 -1.47
C GLU A 103 6.38 3.96 -1.07
N ARG A 104 5.07 3.70 -1.14
CA ARG A 104 4.07 4.67 -0.71
C ARG A 104 4.15 4.99 0.78
N PHE A 105 4.30 3.96 1.62
CA PHE A 105 4.46 4.14 3.06
C PHE A 105 5.72 4.95 3.39
N ASP A 106 6.83 4.70 2.70
CA ASP A 106 8.09 5.44 2.89
C ASP A 106 7.94 6.90 2.49
N LYS A 107 7.22 7.21 1.40
CA LYS A 107 6.91 8.59 0.99
C LYS A 107 6.04 9.31 2.01
N ASP A 108 4.95 8.68 2.45
CA ASP A 108 4.03 9.26 3.45
C ASP A 108 4.76 9.50 4.78
N SER A 109 5.58 8.55 5.23
CA SER A 109 6.39 8.68 6.44
C SER A 109 7.44 9.79 6.31
N PHE A 110 8.08 9.93 5.15
CA PHE A 110 9.02 11.01 4.87
C PHE A 110 8.35 12.36 4.97
N ILE A 111 7.21 12.57 4.29
CA ILE A 111 6.47 13.84 4.32
C ILE A 111 5.98 14.16 5.73
N LYS A 112 5.47 13.18 6.47
CA LYS A 112 5.06 13.36 7.87
C LYS A 112 6.21 13.83 8.75
N ASN A 113 7.37 13.18 8.65
CA ASN A 113 8.56 13.59 9.42
C ASN A 113 9.11 14.95 8.99
N LEU A 114 9.00 15.31 7.71
CA LEU A 114 9.34 16.64 7.20
C LEU A 114 8.45 17.72 7.81
N LEU A 115 7.14 17.51 7.84
CA LEU A 115 6.16 18.43 8.41
C LEU A 115 6.33 18.62 9.92
N LEU A 116 6.79 17.57 10.62
CA LEU A 116 7.05 17.60 12.06
C LEU A 116 8.44 18.13 12.44
N ASP A 117 9.22 18.58 11.47
CA ASP A 117 10.62 19.05 11.67
C ASP A 117 11.55 17.98 12.31
N ASN A 118 11.28 16.71 12.02
CA ASN A 118 12.04 15.58 12.58
C ASN A 118 13.24 15.16 11.70
N LEU A 119 13.56 15.92 10.65
CA LEU A 119 14.61 15.56 9.68
C LEU A 119 15.71 16.62 9.62
N LEU A 120 16.96 16.17 9.54
CA LEU A 120 18.07 17.05 9.25
C LEU A 120 18.05 17.48 7.78
N LEU A 121 18.49 18.71 7.47
CA LEU A 121 18.46 19.25 6.11
C LEU A 121 19.16 18.36 5.07
N VAL A 122 20.29 17.75 5.45
CA VAL A 122 21.04 16.81 4.58
C VAL A 122 20.21 15.56 4.30
N ASP A 123 19.48 15.07 5.29
CA ASP A 123 18.62 13.88 5.14
C ASP A 123 17.40 14.15 4.29
N ILE A 124 16.84 15.37 4.38
CA ILE A 124 15.70 15.79 3.56
C ILE A 124 16.04 15.64 2.07
N TYR A 125 17.15 16.21 1.63
CA TYR A 125 17.55 16.17 0.22
C TYR A 125 17.83 14.72 -0.25
N ASN A 126 18.59 13.96 0.53
CA ASN A 126 18.98 12.60 0.17
C ASN A 126 17.77 11.65 0.12
N ARG A 127 16.84 11.76 1.08
CA ARG A 127 15.63 10.94 1.11
C ARG A 127 14.65 11.31 0.01
N ALA A 128 14.43 12.62 -0.23
CA ALA A 128 13.58 13.07 -1.32
C ALA A 128 14.04 12.50 -2.66
N LYS A 129 15.36 12.56 -2.94
CA LYS A 129 15.95 11.98 -4.15
C LYS A 129 15.76 10.46 -4.24
N LYS A 130 15.99 9.74 -3.14
CA LYS A 130 15.78 8.27 -3.08
C LYS A 130 14.33 7.87 -3.31
N LEU A 131 13.39 8.66 -2.80
CA LEU A 131 11.95 8.43 -2.92
C LEU A 131 11.35 9.01 -4.21
N HIS A 132 12.18 9.55 -5.10
CA HIS A 132 11.73 10.21 -6.33
C HIS A 132 10.70 11.32 -6.10
N ILE A 133 10.88 12.08 -5.01
CA ILE A 133 10.10 13.28 -4.70
C ILE A 133 10.86 14.46 -5.27
N ASP A 134 10.24 15.16 -6.21
CA ASP A 134 10.83 16.36 -6.82
C ASP A 134 10.88 17.49 -5.78
N ALA A 135 12.06 18.03 -5.52
CA ALA A 135 12.27 19.10 -4.55
C ALA A 135 12.07 20.50 -5.15
N ASP A 136 12.12 20.63 -6.48
CA ASP A 136 12.10 21.92 -7.17
C ASP A 136 10.69 22.38 -7.61
N VAL A 137 9.64 21.63 -7.24
CA VAL A 137 8.26 21.99 -7.54
C VAL A 137 7.62 22.79 -6.41
N ARG A 138 6.71 23.68 -6.78
CA ARG A 138 5.93 24.46 -5.81
C ARG A 138 4.84 23.56 -5.21
N ARG A 139 4.71 23.61 -3.89
CA ARG A 139 3.63 22.92 -3.16
C ARG A 139 2.92 23.87 -2.22
N VAL A 140 1.65 23.61 -2.02
CA VAL A 140 0.85 24.22 -0.98
C VAL A 140 0.55 23.20 0.11
N VAL A 141 0.58 23.65 1.34
CA VAL A 141 0.16 22.88 2.50
C VAL A 141 -1.18 23.40 2.98
N MET A 142 -2.18 22.53 3.03
CA MET A 142 -3.49 22.83 3.59
C MET A 142 -3.68 21.98 4.85
N ILE A 143 -4.22 22.58 5.89
CA ILE A 143 -4.55 21.90 7.16
C ILE A 143 -6.06 21.93 7.30
N LEU A 144 -6.66 20.76 7.37
CA LEU A 144 -8.08 20.57 7.66
C LEU A 144 -8.22 20.15 9.12
N GLU A 145 -8.86 20.98 9.92
CA GLU A 145 -9.18 20.67 11.33
C GLU A 145 -10.62 20.15 11.42
N LEU A 146 -10.79 19.03 12.11
CA LEU A 146 -12.08 18.39 12.34
C LEU A 146 -12.55 18.68 13.77
N GLU A 147 -13.84 18.98 13.96
CA GLU A 147 -14.42 19.24 15.28
C GLU A 147 -14.39 18.00 16.21
N GLN A 148 -14.49 16.82 15.62
CA GLN A 148 -14.45 15.54 16.32
C GLN A 148 -13.23 14.73 15.89
N GLU A 149 -12.92 13.68 16.66
CA GLU A 149 -11.87 12.73 16.28
C GLU A 149 -12.10 12.21 14.86
N ARG A 150 -11.02 12.14 14.12
CA ARG A 150 -11.04 11.76 12.70
C ARG A 150 -11.56 10.32 12.53
N GLU A 151 -12.66 10.20 11.83
CA GLU A 151 -13.13 8.92 11.34
C GLU A 151 -12.31 8.45 10.13
N HIS A 152 -12.22 7.15 9.94
CA HIS A 152 -11.52 6.57 8.78
C HIS A 152 -12.12 7.06 7.46
N SER A 153 -13.44 7.24 7.43
CA SER A 153 -14.21 7.78 6.31
C SER A 153 -13.77 9.18 5.88
N SER A 154 -13.43 10.07 6.83
CA SER A 154 -13.00 11.44 6.54
C SER A 154 -11.69 11.46 5.74
N MET A 155 -10.72 10.64 6.11
CA MET A 155 -9.46 10.52 5.39
C MET A 155 -9.65 9.96 3.98
N GLU A 156 -10.51 8.96 3.80
CA GLU A 156 -10.81 8.38 2.49
C GLU A 156 -11.56 9.37 1.59
N SER A 157 -12.51 10.12 2.16
CA SER A 157 -13.20 11.19 1.44
C SER A 157 -12.25 12.24 0.92
N VAL A 158 -11.32 12.73 1.75
CA VAL A 158 -10.30 13.69 1.31
C VAL A 158 -9.41 13.08 0.23
N LYS A 159 -8.93 11.84 0.40
CA LYS A 159 -8.10 11.16 -0.60
C LYS A 159 -8.78 11.01 -1.96
N SER A 160 -10.10 10.89 -2.00
CA SER A 160 -10.86 10.74 -3.25
C SER A 160 -10.75 11.95 -4.20
N PHE A 161 -10.47 13.15 -3.67
CA PHE A 161 -10.25 14.37 -4.48
C PHE A 161 -8.92 14.34 -5.25
N PHE A 162 -7.96 13.52 -4.84
CA PHE A 162 -6.58 13.60 -5.33
C PHE A 162 -6.18 12.44 -6.25
N GLY A 163 -7.05 11.53 -6.59
CA GLY A 163 -6.78 10.41 -7.51
C GLY A 163 -5.58 9.52 -7.12
N GLY A 164 -5.60 8.26 -7.49
CA GLY A 164 -4.59 7.26 -7.08
C GLY A 164 -3.18 7.42 -7.68
N LYS A 165 -2.98 8.34 -8.64
CA LYS A 165 -1.67 8.63 -9.27
C LYS A 165 -1.16 10.03 -8.93
N SER A 166 -1.79 10.68 -7.98
CA SER A 166 -1.44 12.03 -7.56
C SER A 166 -0.03 12.09 -6.96
N LYS A 167 0.67 13.19 -7.25
CA LYS A 167 1.93 13.55 -6.58
C LYS A 167 1.69 14.25 -5.25
N ASP A 168 0.43 14.31 -4.83
CA ASP A 168 0.00 14.95 -3.60
C ASP A 168 0.09 13.98 -2.42
N PHE A 169 0.33 14.53 -1.23
CA PHE A 169 0.42 13.76 -0.01
C PHE A 169 -0.72 14.16 0.94
N ILE A 170 -1.37 13.15 1.51
CA ILE A 170 -2.42 13.35 2.49
C ILE A 170 -2.06 12.52 3.70
N THR A 171 -1.80 13.20 4.80
CA THR A 171 -1.35 12.56 6.05
C THR A 171 -2.07 13.16 7.25
N ALA A 172 -1.89 12.56 8.40
CA ALA A 172 -2.38 13.08 9.67
C ALA A 172 -1.25 13.07 10.68
N VAL A 173 -1.14 14.14 11.45
CA VAL A 173 -0.15 14.29 12.52
C VAL A 173 -0.77 14.10 13.91
N ASP A 174 -2.08 14.28 14.02
CA ASP A 174 -2.88 14.06 15.22
C ASP A 174 -4.27 13.50 14.91
N GLU A 175 -5.14 13.37 15.91
CA GLU A 175 -6.47 12.75 15.77
C GLU A 175 -7.51 13.66 15.12
N LYS A 176 -7.25 14.95 15.01
CA LYS A 176 -8.20 15.95 14.51
C LYS A 176 -7.76 16.64 13.22
N SER A 177 -6.51 16.49 12.81
CA SER A 177 -5.97 17.24 11.67
C SER A 177 -5.64 16.31 10.51
N ILE A 178 -6.07 16.72 9.31
CA ILE A 178 -5.64 16.14 8.05
C ILE A 178 -4.78 17.19 7.34
N ILE A 179 -3.57 16.81 6.97
CA ILE A 179 -2.63 17.66 6.25
C ILE A 179 -2.56 17.21 4.80
N ILE A 180 -2.76 18.15 3.90
CA ILE A 180 -2.73 17.97 2.45
C ILE A 180 -1.54 18.75 1.91
N VAL A 181 -0.59 18.07 1.27
CA VAL A 181 0.54 18.68 0.56
C VAL A 181 0.29 18.49 -0.93
N LYS A 182 -0.18 19.54 -1.59
CA LYS A 182 -0.53 19.52 -3.02
C LYS A 182 0.58 20.13 -3.86
N GLU A 183 1.01 19.41 -4.91
CA GLU A 183 1.86 19.96 -5.96
C GLU A 183 1.04 20.91 -6.84
N LEU A 184 1.56 22.12 -7.08
CA LEU A 184 0.92 23.13 -7.93
C LEU A 184 1.36 22.94 -9.38
N GLU A 185 0.39 22.85 -10.28
CA GLU A 185 0.63 22.88 -11.71
C GLU A 185 0.89 24.30 -12.22
N ASP A 186 1.40 24.43 -13.44
CA ASP A 186 1.64 25.72 -14.05
C ASP A 186 0.31 26.49 -14.24
N GLY A 187 0.23 27.67 -13.63
CA GLY A 187 -0.96 28.50 -13.67
C GLY A 187 -1.92 28.32 -12.49
N GLU A 188 -1.74 27.28 -11.65
CA GLU A 188 -2.48 27.15 -10.41
C GLU A 188 -2.01 28.15 -9.34
N GLY A 189 -2.96 28.75 -8.65
CA GLY A 189 -2.73 29.73 -7.61
C GLY A 189 -3.75 29.65 -6.48
N TYR A 190 -3.86 30.73 -5.73
CA TYR A 190 -4.72 30.80 -4.55
C TYR A 190 -6.19 30.49 -4.87
N ALA A 191 -6.71 31.00 -5.99
CA ALA A 191 -8.13 30.86 -6.34
C ALA A 191 -8.53 29.38 -6.62
N GLU A 192 -7.62 28.59 -7.23
CA GLU A 192 -7.84 27.18 -7.46
C GLU A 192 -7.77 26.39 -6.15
N MET A 193 -6.85 26.76 -5.26
CA MET A 193 -6.72 26.12 -3.95
C MET A 193 -7.89 26.43 -3.04
N ASP A 194 -8.41 27.65 -3.09
CA ASP A 194 -9.61 28.06 -2.36
C ASP A 194 -10.84 27.25 -2.79
N LYS A 195 -11.04 27.10 -4.10
CA LYS A 195 -12.11 26.25 -4.65
C LYS A 195 -11.98 24.78 -4.22
N LEU A 196 -10.76 24.25 -4.23
CA LEU A 196 -10.50 22.88 -3.80
C LEU A 196 -10.79 22.71 -2.31
N ALA A 197 -10.37 23.66 -1.48
CA ALA A 197 -10.62 23.64 -0.04
C ALA A 197 -12.13 23.64 0.25
N HIS A 198 -12.91 24.52 -0.40
CA HIS A 198 -14.37 24.55 -0.26
C HIS A 198 -15.03 23.25 -0.70
N ALA A 199 -14.60 22.65 -1.83
CA ALA A 199 -15.14 21.37 -2.29
C ALA A 199 -14.87 20.23 -1.29
N ILE A 200 -13.71 20.22 -0.65
CA ILE A 200 -13.38 19.25 0.40
C ILE A 200 -14.28 19.46 1.63
N LEU A 201 -14.44 20.70 2.09
CA LEU A 201 -15.30 21.03 3.23
C LEU A 201 -16.76 20.65 2.97
N ASP A 202 -17.28 20.93 1.77
CA ASP A 202 -18.64 20.56 1.37
C ASP A 202 -18.83 19.03 1.41
N SER A 203 -17.86 18.28 0.92
CA SER A 203 -17.94 16.81 0.91
C SER A 203 -17.94 16.17 2.30
N LEU A 204 -17.35 16.85 3.27
CA LEU A 204 -17.31 16.44 4.67
C LEU A 204 -18.47 16.98 5.50
N GLY A 205 -19.35 17.79 4.89
CA GLY A 205 -20.49 18.41 5.58
C GLY A 205 -20.09 19.50 6.60
N LEU A 206 -18.88 20.06 6.47
CA LEU A 206 -18.33 21.04 7.41
C LEU A 206 -18.73 22.49 7.09
N ASN A 207 -19.31 22.76 5.93
CA ASN A 207 -19.79 24.11 5.53
C ASN A 207 -21.20 24.46 6.05
N GLN A 208 -21.80 23.67 6.94
CA GLN A 208 -23.19 23.92 7.39
C GLN A 208 -23.32 24.85 8.61
N ASN A 209 -22.28 25.49 9.08
CA ASN A 209 -22.29 26.33 10.29
C ASN A 209 -22.01 27.82 10.03
N GLU A 210 -22.39 28.36 8.87
CA GLU A 210 -22.50 29.81 8.69
C GLU A 210 -23.99 30.20 8.44
N GLU A 211 -24.79 30.20 9.50
CA GLU A 211 -26.00 30.98 9.67
C GLU A 211 -26.01 31.70 11.04
#